data_e008df9a283286e032ad80ecb356985f
#
_entry.id   e008df9a283286e032ad80ecb356985f
#
_cell.length_a   1.000
_cell.length_b   1.000
_cell.length_c   1.000
_cell.angle_alpha   90.00
_cell.angle_beta   90.00
_cell.angle_gamma   90.00
#
_symmetry.space_group_name_H-M   'P 1'
#
loop_
_entity.id
_entity.type
_entity.pdbx_description
1 polymer ?
#
loop_
_entity_poly.entity_id
_entity_poly.type
_entity_poly.pdbx_seq_one_letter_code
_entity_poly.pdbx_strand_id
1 'polypeptide(L)'
;GLPFEPAAALLAPLRAVLGVEGVITGDARLPLVTDVYRRMETPIAVARPRTIEALAETVRIATEAGVAVVPRGGGASYTDGYLATVARSLLVDVSGLDRIVEINETDAFVTVEAGCTWAALKAALDAKGLRTPFQGPFSGLLSTVGGAMSQYAISHGSGAYGISAQSVLSMDVVLADGSILSTGSAARGAQPFGRYYGPDLAGLFCGDAGALGIKARITLPLLKIKPAFHAASFAFESFAAMHSAMRA
;
A
#
# COMPACT_ATOMS: atom_id res chain seq x y z
N GLY A 1 10.14 -12.03 -33.34
CA GLY A 1 10.46 -11.23 -32.19
C GLY A 1 11.73 -10.45 -32.39
N LEU A 2 11.67 -9.13 -32.31
CA LEU A 2 12.86 -8.28 -32.36
C LEU A 2 13.71 -8.53 -31.11
N PRO A 3 15.05 -8.60 -31.22
CA PRO A 3 15.92 -8.77 -30.06
C PRO A 3 15.81 -7.53 -29.16
N PHE A 4 15.61 -7.79 -27.89
CA PHE A 4 15.17 -6.82 -26.91
C PHE A 4 16.36 -6.04 -26.32
N GLU A 5 16.82 -4.99 -26.98
CA GLU A 5 17.80 -4.02 -26.43
C GLU A 5 17.29 -3.17 -25.24
N PRO A 6 15.97 -2.93 -25.04
CA PRO A 6 15.52 -2.10 -23.91
C PRO A 6 15.73 -2.73 -22.53
N ALA A 7 15.91 -4.03 -22.39
CA ALA A 7 16.14 -4.66 -21.07
C ALA A 7 17.50 -4.23 -20.49
N ALA A 8 18.56 -4.23 -21.28
CA ALA A 8 19.89 -3.80 -20.81
C ALA A 8 19.90 -2.32 -20.43
N ALA A 9 19.23 -1.47 -21.21
CA ALA A 9 19.11 -0.03 -20.96
C ALA A 9 18.33 0.28 -19.66
N LEU A 10 17.36 -0.56 -19.29
CA LEU A 10 16.59 -0.42 -18.04
C LEU A 10 17.35 -0.98 -16.83
N LEU A 11 17.95 -2.18 -16.97
CA LEU A 11 18.49 -2.91 -15.82
C LEU A 11 19.76 -2.27 -15.25
N ALA A 12 20.61 -1.69 -16.07
CA ALA A 12 21.86 -1.07 -15.61
C ALA A 12 21.60 0.16 -14.71
N PRO A 13 20.77 1.14 -15.09
CA PRO A 13 20.41 2.25 -14.20
C PRO A 13 19.69 1.80 -12.93
N LEU A 14 18.76 0.83 -13.03
CA LEU A 14 18.07 0.30 -11.85
C LEU A 14 19.04 -0.32 -10.85
N ARG A 15 20.02 -1.11 -11.33
CA ARG A 15 21.04 -1.71 -10.47
C ARG A 15 21.97 -0.68 -9.83
N ALA A 16 22.21 0.43 -10.51
CA ALA A 16 22.99 1.53 -9.94
C ALA A 16 22.29 2.19 -8.75
N VAL A 17 20.97 2.27 -8.79
CA VAL A 17 20.14 2.87 -7.73
C VAL A 17 19.85 1.86 -6.61
N LEU A 18 19.48 0.63 -6.96
CA LEU A 18 18.93 -0.35 -6.05
C LEU A 18 19.92 -1.42 -5.58
N GLY A 19 21.12 -1.45 -6.19
CA GLY A 19 22.01 -2.60 -6.06
C GLY A 19 21.53 -3.82 -6.87
N VAL A 20 22.38 -4.83 -6.98
CA VAL A 20 22.06 -6.06 -7.73
C VAL A 20 20.88 -6.80 -7.09
N GLU A 21 20.86 -6.89 -5.76
CA GLU A 21 19.82 -7.58 -4.98
C GLU A 21 18.45 -6.87 -5.05
N GLY A 22 18.43 -5.58 -5.33
CA GLY A 22 17.20 -4.79 -5.48
C GLY A 22 16.52 -4.94 -6.84
N VAL A 23 17.15 -5.67 -7.81
CA VAL A 23 16.63 -5.88 -9.15
C VAL A 23 16.54 -7.37 -9.46
N ILE A 24 15.36 -7.93 -9.31
CA ILE A 24 15.08 -9.36 -9.47
C ILE A 24 14.74 -9.65 -10.93
N THR A 25 15.43 -10.61 -11.53
CA THR A 25 15.24 -11.03 -12.93
C THR A 25 15.13 -12.55 -13.03
N GLY A 26 14.89 -13.10 -14.21
CA GLY A 26 14.78 -14.54 -14.42
C GLY A 26 13.55 -15.13 -13.68
N ASP A 27 13.61 -16.40 -13.34
CA ASP A 27 12.51 -17.13 -12.71
C ASP A 27 12.22 -16.71 -11.27
N ALA A 28 13.17 -16.06 -10.61
CA ALA A 28 12.97 -15.49 -9.27
C ALA A 28 11.84 -14.43 -9.21
N ARG A 29 11.40 -13.88 -10.37
CA ARG A 29 10.23 -13.00 -10.47
C ARG A 29 8.91 -13.74 -10.28
N LEU A 30 8.83 -15.01 -10.66
CA LEU A 30 7.56 -15.74 -10.83
C LEU A 30 6.66 -15.71 -9.59
N PRO A 31 7.16 -15.91 -8.35
CA PRO A 31 6.34 -15.81 -7.16
C PRO A 31 5.77 -14.40 -6.90
N LEU A 32 6.43 -13.37 -7.43
CA LEU A 32 6.05 -11.96 -7.21
C LEU A 32 5.03 -11.47 -8.25
N VAL A 33 4.94 -12.11 -9.41
CA VAL A 33 4.10 -11.72 -10.54
C VAL A 33 2.88 -12.64 -10.71
N THR A 34 2.58 -13.44 -9.70
CA THR A 34 1.46 -14.38 -9.66
C THR A 34 0.57 -13.99 -8.49
N ASP A 35 -0.73 -13.84 -8.72
CA ASP A 35 -1.71 -13.70 -7.64
C ASP A 35 -2.34 -15.06 -7.26
N VAL A 36 -3.40 -15.05 -6.46
CA VAL A 36 -4.08 -16.26 -5.97
C VAL A 36 -4.65 -17.09 -7.10
N TYR A 37 -5.04 -16.48 -8.21
CA TYR A 37 -5.77 -17.15 -9.30
C TYR A 37 -4.93 -17.37 -10.55
N ARG A 38 -4.03 -16.42 -10.86
CA ARG A 38 -3.36 -16.44 -12.17
C ARG A 38 -2.08 -15.60 -12.20
N ARG A 39 -1.39 -15.75 -13.30
CA ARG A 39 -0.36 -14.84 -13.79
C ARG A 39 -0.80 -14.31 -15.14
N MET A 40 -0.54 -13.05 -15.42
CA MET A 40 -0.70 -12.42 -16.71
C MET A 40 0.66 -12.29 -17.42
N GLU A 41 1.01 -11.13 -17.91
CA GLU A 41 2.32 -10.89 -18.50
C GLU A 41 3.45 -10.92 -17.47
N THR A 42 4.64 -11.30 -17.91
CA THR A 42 5.82 -11.29 -17.03
C THR A 42 6.61 -10.00 -17.25
N PRO A 43 6.72 -9.13 -16.23
CA PRO A 43 7.51 -7.91 -16.29
C PRO A 43 8.98 -8.18 -16.64
N ILE A 44 9.69 -7.17 -17.18
CA ILE A 44 11.13 -7.24 -17.48
C ILE A 44 11.91 -7.61 -16.21
N ALA A 45 11.58 -6.96 -15.10
CA ALA A 45 12.18 -7.17 -13.80
C ALA A 45 11.19 -6.83 -12.68
N VAL A 46 11.58 -7.19 -11.44
CA VAL A 46 10.99 -6.66 -10.22
C VAL A 46 12.02 -5.76 -9.55
N ALA A 47 11.67 -4.51 -9.30
CA ALA A 47 12.48 -3.54 -8.55
C ALA A 47 11.97 -3.45 -7.11
N ARG A 48 12.87 -3.53 -6.14
CA ARG A 48 12.54 -3.45 -4.70
C ARG A 48 13.30 -2.30 -4.05
N PRO A 49 12.79 -1.06 -4.12
CA PRO A 49 13.39 0.09 -3.46
C PRO A 49 13.26 -0.03 -1.93
N ARG A 50 14.25 0.51 -1.20
CA ARG A 50 14.28 0.55 0.25
C ARG A 50 14.19 1.96 0.83
N THR A 51 14.18 2.97 -0.01
CA THR A 51 13.96 4.37 0.35
C THR A 51 13.00 5.01 -0.63
N ILE A 52 12.39 6.12 -0.22
CA ILE A 52 11.45 6.84 -1.07
C ILE A 52 12.16 7.48 -2.26
N GLU A 53 13.37 7.95 -2.06
CA GLU A 53 14.22 8.52 -3.11
C GLU A 53 14.57 7.45 -4.15
N ALA A 54 14.91 6.23 -3.71
CA ALA A 54 15.15 5.10 -4.60
C ALA A 54 13.88 4.66 -5.34
N LEU A 55 12.69 4.73 -4.69
CA LEU A 55 11.41 4.50 -5.35
C LEU A 55 11.15 5.55 -6.43
N ALA A 56 11.33 6.83 -6.12
CA ALA A 56 11.14 7.94 -7.04
C ALA A 56 12.03 7.81 -8.28
N GLU A 57 13.30 7.53 -8.07
CA GLU A 57 14.27 7.33 -9.16
C GLU A 57 13.97 6.06 -9.98
N THR A 58 13.51 4.97 -9.34
CA THR A 58 13.07 3.75 -10.03
C THR A 58 11.91 4.03 -10.98
N VAL A 59 10.91 4.79 -10.53
CA VAL A 59 9.76 5.18 -11.35
C VAL A 59 10.20 6.05 -12.52
N ARG A 60 11.04 7.08 -12.26
CA ARG A 60 11.58 7.97 -13.29
C ARG A 60 12.32 7.19 -14.38
N ILE A 61 13.23 6.30 -14.00
CA ILE A 61 14.00 5.47 -14.95
C ILE A 61 13.06 4.63 -15.83
N ALA A 62 12.06 3.99 -15.24
CA ALA A 62 11.12 3.16 -15.99
C ALA A 62 10.27 3.99 -16.95
N THR A 63 9.75 5.12 -16.51
CA THR A 63 8.89 6.00 -17.30
C THR A 63 9.65 6.63 -18.46
N GLU A 64 10.88 7.12 -18.23
CA GLU A 64 11.75 7.66 -19.29
C GLU A 64 12.13 6.61 -20.34
N ALA A 65 12.26 5.34 -19.92
CA ALA A 65 12.47 4.22 -20.83
C ALA A 65 11.19 3.77 -21.58
N GLY A 66 10.03 4.37 -21.32
CA GLY A 66 8.74 3.97 -21.87
C GLY A 66 8.31 2.59 -21.42
N VAL A 67 8.63 2.22 -20.16
CA VAL A 67 8.29 0.96 -19.51
C VAL A 67 7.14 1.20 -18.54
N ALA A 68 6.07 0.41 -18.64
CA ALA A 68 4.93 0.51 -17.75
C ALA A 68 5.32 0.13 -16.30
N VAL A 69 4.87 0.90 -15.32
CA VAL A 69 5.14 0.65 -13.90
C VAL A 69 3.93 -0.02 -13.26
N VAL A 70 4.16 -1.13 -12.58
CA VAL A 70 3.12 -1.90 -11.87
C VAL A 70 3.51 -1.97 -10.39
N PRO A 71 2.81 -1.29 -9.48
CA PRO A 71 3.13 -1.35 -8.06
C PRO A 71 2.63 -2.66 -7.43
N ARG A 72 3.40 -3.19 -6.48
CA ARG A 72 3.04 -4.35 -5.67
C ARG A 72 3.36 -4.07 -4.20
N GLY A 73 2.38 -4.30 -3.32
CA GLY A 73 2.58 -4.35 -1.86
C GLY A 73 2.90 -5.78 -1.38
N GLY A 74 2.13 -6.31 -0.46
CA GLY A 74 2.30 -7.67 0.06
C GLY A 74 1.85 -8.81 -0.86
N GLY A 75 1.26 -8.51 -2.01
CA GLY A 75 0.78 -9.54 -2.94
C GLY A 75 -0.42 -10.35 -2.41
N ALA A 76 -1.22 -9.77 -1.51
CA ALA A 76 -2.38 -10.41 -0.91
C ALA A 76 -3.70 -10.09 -1.64
N SER A 77 -3.66 -9.30 -2.71
CA SER A 77 -4.83 -8.99 -3.55
C SER A 77 -5.19 -10.19 -4.44
N TYR A 78 -6.48 -10.33 -4.70
CA TYR A 78 -7.05 -11.31 -5.63
C TYR A 78 -7.92 -10.63 -6.71
N THR A 79 -7.58 -9.38 -7.04
CA THR A 79 -8.28 -8.55 -8.03
C THR A 79 -7.37 -8.16 -9.21
N ASP A 80 -6.33 -8.94 -9.47
CA ASP A 80 -5.29 -8.67 -10.48
C ASP A 80 -4.53 -7.33 -10.28
N GLY A 81 -4.69 -6.65 -9.16
CA GLY A 81 -4.26 -5.27 -8.95
C GLY A 81 -2.75 -5.02 -9.02
N TYR A 82 -1.93 -6.08 -9.02
CA TYR A 82 -0.48 -5.99 -9.21
C TYR A 82 0.01 -6.90 -10.36
N LEU A 83 -0.88 -7.39 -11.21
CA LEU A 83 -0.50 -8.19 -12.37
C LEU A 83 -0.23 -7.28 -13.57
N ALA A 84 0.88 -7.53 -14.25
CA ALA A 84 1.23 -6.80 -15.45
C ALA A 84 0.35 -7.22 -16.63
N THR A 85 -0.23 -6.25 -17.33
CA THR A 85 -1.04 -6.47 -18.53
C THR A 85 -0.22 -6.40 -19.82
N VAL A 86 1.03 -5.93 -19.73
CA VAL A 86 1.98 -5.81 -20.83
C VAL A 86 3.35 -6.31 -20.40
N ALA A 87 4.03 -7.07 -21.26
CA ALA A 87 5.38 -7.59 -20.98
C ALA A 87 6.43 -6.48 -20.83
N ARG A 88 6.25 -5.34 -21.53
CA ARG A 88 7.11 -4.17 -21.37
C ARG A 88 6.74 -3.39 -20.11
N SER A 89 6.97 -4.00 -18.96
CA SER A 89 6.64 -3.46 -17.65
C SER A 89 7.74 -3.74 -16.63
N LEU A 90 7.74 -2.96 -15.57
CA LEU A 90 8.52 -3.12 -14.36
C LEU A 90 7.57 -3.28 -13.18
N LEU A 91 7.68 -4.40 -12.45
CA LEU A 91 6.98 -4.52 -11.17
C LEU A 91 7.79 -3.80 -10.11
N VAL A 92 7.16 -2.89 -9.37
CA VAL A 92 7.79 -2.17 -8.25
C VAL A 92 7.22 -2.72 -6.95
N ASP A 93 8.03 -3.52 -6.27
CA ASP A 93 7.68 -4.15 -4.99
C ASP A 93 8.07 -3.21 -3.84
N VAL A 94 7.06 -2.58 -3.24
CA VAL A 94 7.25 -1.62 -2.14
C VAL A 94 7.42 -2.28 -0.76
N SER A 95 7.51 -3.61 -0.69
CA SER A 95 7.71 -4.32 0.58
C SER A 95 9.01 -3.96 1.30
N GLY A 96 9.97 -3.36 0.57
CA GLY A 96 11.21 -2.83 1.17
C GLY A 96 11.05 -1.47 1.87
N LEU A 97 9.91 -0.80 1.70
CA LEU A 97 9.52 0.44 2.39
C LEU A 97 8.59 0.08 3.56
N ASP A 98 9.15 -0.47 4.64
CA ASP A 98 8.37 -1.13 5.70
C ASP A 98 8.46 -0.45 7.07
N ARG A 99 9.08 0.72 7.16
CA ARG A 99 9.31 1.41 8.42
C ARG A 99 8.04 2.02 9.00
N ILE A 100 7.92 1.96 10.33
CA ILE A 100 7.05 2.84 11.11
C ILE A 100 7.87 4.11 11.37
N VAL A 101 7.50 5.20 10.68
CA VAL A 101 8.30 6.44 10.67
C VAL A 101 8.10 7.21 11.97
N GLU A 102 6.85 7.31 12.44
CA GLU A 102 6.49 8.05 13.65
C GLU A 102 5.20 7.46 14.26
N ILE A 103 5.18 7.35 15.59
CA ILE A 103 3.95 7.17 16.38
C ILE A 103 3.82 8.39 17.28
N ASN A 104 2.90 9.29 16.94
CA ASN A 104 2.64 10.50 17.70
C ASN A 104 1.44 10.27 18.63
N GLU A 105 1.72 10.03 19.91
CA GLU A 105 0.68 9.75 20.90
C GLU A 105 -0.07 11.02 21.34
N THR A 106 0.56 12.18 21.20
CA THR A 106 -0.01 13.49 21.58
C THR A 106 -1.08 13.93 20.59
N ASP A 107 -0.75 13.88 19.29
CA ASP A 107 -1.63 14.30 18.21
C ASP A 107 -2.42 13.12 17.62
N ALA A 108 -2.25 11.91 18.21
CA ALA A 108 -2.98 10.70 17.89
C ALA A 108 -2.92 10.30 16.40
N PHE A 109 -1.70 10.24 15.82
CA PHE A 109 -1.47 9.71 14.50
C PHE A 109 -0.24 8.78 14.43
N VAL A 110 -0.18 7.97 13.38
CA VAL A 110 0.98 7.17 13.01
C VAL A 110 1.30 7.39 11.53
N THR A 111 2.58 7.57 11.22
CA THR A 111 3.08 7.62 9.84
C THR A 111 3.91 6.36 9.57
N VAL A 112 3.56 5.66 8.51
CA VAL A 112 4.23 4.43 8.08
C VAL A 112 4.61 4.50 6.60
N GLU A 113 5.61 3.74 6.20
CA GLU A 113 5.88 3.49 4.80
C GLU A 113 4.86 2.48 4.23
N ALA A 114 4.63 2.56 2.91
CA ALA A 114 3.54 1.85 2.25
C ALA A 114 3.66 0.31 2.30
N GLY A 115 4.88 -0.21 2.42
CA GLY A 115 5.18 -1.64 2.56
C GLY A 115 5.07 -2.16 3.99
N CYS A 116 4.85 -1.29 4.99
CA CYS A 116 4.61 -1.72 6.37
C CYS A 116 3.39 -2.65 6.41
N THR A 117 3.56 -3.84 7.00
CA THR A 117 2.46 -4.81 7.14
C THR A 117 1.52 -4.42 8.28
N TRP A 118 0.25 -4.79 8.16
CA TRP A 118 -0.72 -4.56 9.23
C TRP A 118 -0.35 -5.27 10.53
N ALA A 119 0.28 -6.45 10.44
CA ALA A 119 0.75 -7.18 11.62
C ALA A 119 1.87 -6.45 12.35
N ALA A 120 2.86 -5.91 11.61
CA ALA A 120 3.95 -5.13 12.21
C ALA A 120 3.43 -3.85 12.85
N LEU A 121 2.56 -3.11 12.14
CA LEU A 121 1.92 -1.91 12.67
C LEU A 121 1.10 -2.21 13.92
N LYS A 122 0.27 -3.27 13.89
CA LYS A 122 -0.54 -3.68 15.04
C LYS A 122 0.34 -4.00 16.26
N ALA A 123 1.40 -4.79 16.07
CA ALA A 123 2.30 -5.15 17.18
C ALA A 123 2.96 -3.92 17.83
N ALA A 124 3.40 -2.95 17.03
CA ALA A 124 3.99 -1.72 17.53
C ALA A 124 2.97 -0.83 18.28
N LEU A 125 1.73 -0.76 17.80
CA LEU A 125 0.67 0.04 18.43
C LEU A 125 0.10 -0.63 19.68
N ASP A 126 -0.07 -1.96 19.68
CA ASP A 126 -0.53 -2.72 20.86
C ASP A 126 0.38 -2.51 22.07
N ALA A 127 1.71 -2.46 21.85
CA ALA A 127 2.69 -2.19 22.90
C ALA A 127 2.49 -0.82 23.58
N LYS A 128 1.76 0.10 22.95
CA LYS A 128 1.42 1.44 23.46
C LYS A 128 -0.05 1.60 23.85
N GLY A 129 -0.83 0.53 23.80
CA GLY A 129 -2.28 0.58 24.04
C GLY A 129 -3.04 1.36 22.97
N LEU A 130 -2.53 1.39 21.74
CA LEU A 130 -3.07 2.14 20.62
C LEU A 130 -3.49 1.20 19.48
N ARG A 131 -4.36 1.69 18.62
CA ARG A 131 -4.75 1.02 17.36
C ARG A 131 -5.16 2.03 16.31
N THR A 132 -5.18 1.62 15.05
CA THR A 132 -5.82 2.36 13.97
C THR A 132 -7.34 2.11 13.94
N PRO A 133 -8.16 3.04 13.41
CA PRO A 133 -9.61 2.80 13.19
C PRO A 133 -9.86 1.60 12.30
N PHE A 134 -9.33 1.59 11.09
CA PHE A 134 -9.24 0.41 10.24
C PHE A 134 -8.04 -0.42 10.70
N GLN A 135 -8.25 -1.69 11.02
CA GLN A 135 -7.24 -2.54 11.68
C GLN A 135 -6.54 -3.51 10.72
N GLY A 136 -6.83 -3.41 9.44
CA GLY A 136 -6.28 -4.30 8.43
C GLY A 136 -7.05 -5.62 8.25
N PRO A 137 -6.75 -6.34 7.17
CA PRO A 137 -7.38 -7.62 6.84
C PRO A 137 -6.76 -8.78 7.64
N PHE A 138 -7.41 -9.96 7.60
CA PHE A 138 -6.90 -11.20 8.19
C PHE A 138 -5.51 -11.59 7.67
N SER A 139 -5.20 -11.27 6.41
CA SER A 139 -3.90 -11.48 5.78
C SER A 139 -2.82 -10.47 6.22
N GLY A 140 -2.97 -9.87 7.39
CA GLY A 140 -2.10 -8.81 7.92
C GLY A 140 -0.60 -9.13 8.00
N LEU A 141 -0.21 -10.41 7.98
CA LEU A 141 1.19 -10.81 7.86
C LEU A 141 1.81 -10.45 6.50
N LEU A 142 1.00 -10.43 5.44
CA LEU A 142 1.42 -10.10 4.08
C LEU A 142 0.88 -8.75 3.62
N SER A 143 -0.39 -8.45 3.93
CA SER A 143 -1.05 -7.23 3.50
C SER A 143 -0.37 -6.00 4.08
N THR A 144 -0.09 -5.04 3.21
CA THR A 144 0.57 -3.79 3.56
C THR A 144 -0.44 -2.66 3.70
N VAL A 145 -0.05 -1.61 4.43
CA VAL A 145 -0.88 -0.41 4.57
C VAL A 145 -1.14 0.23 3.22
N GLY A 146 -0.11 0.39 2.37
CA GLY A 146 -0.25 0.96 1.03
C GLY A 146 -1.18 0.14 0.13
N GLY A 147 -1.08 -1.19 0.18
CA GLY A 147 -1.96 -2.08 -0.57
C GLY A 147 -3.43 -1.95 -0.16
N ALA A 148 -3.71 -1.85 1.15
CA ALA A 148 -5.08 -1.67 1.64
C ALA A 148 -5.70 -0.35 1.15
N MET A 149 -4.92 0.74 1.12
CA MET A 149 -5.39 2.04 0.61
C MET A 149 -5.64 2.00 -0.89
N SER A 150 -4.76 1.33 -1.65
CA SER A 150 -4.87 1.19 -3.11
C SER A 150 -6.06 0.34 -3.54
N GLN A 151 -6.55 -0.57 -2.68
CA GLN A 151 -7.61 -1.52 -2.99
C GLN A 151 -8.95 -1.21 -2.30
N TYR A 152 -9.10 -0.08 -1.62
CA TYR A 152 -10.28 0.21 -0.81
C TYR A 152 -10.64 -0.95 0.14
N ALA A 153 -9.65 -1.50 0.84
CA ALA A 153 -9.85 -2.68 1.66
C ALA A 153 -10.95 -2.47 2.71
N ILE A 154 -11.82 -3.46 2.83
CA ILE A 154 -12.87 -3.56 3.85
C ILE A 154 -12.51 -4.70 4.78
N SER A 155 -12.38 -4.45 6.07
CA SER A 155 -12.06 -5.47 7.08
C SER A 155 -12.36 -4.95 8.49
N HIS A 156 -11.65 -5.45 9.48
CA HIS A 156 -11.85 -5.08 10.88
C HIS A 156 -11.78 -3.56 11.10
N GLY A 157 -12.77 -3.04 11.77
CA GLY A 157 -12.96 -1.61 12.02
C GLY A 157 -13.86 -0.90 11.00
N SER A 158 -14.06 -1.46 9.81
CA SER A 158 -14.83 -0.78 8.74
C SER A 158 -16.27 -0.52 9.13
N GLY A 159 -16.90 -1.40 9.91
CA GLY A 159 -18.30 -1.23 10.34
C GLY A 159 -18.53 -0.01 11.23
N ALA A 160 -17.52 0.42 12.00
CA ALA A 160 -17.62 1.57 12.90
C ALA A 160 -16.93 2.82 12.35
N TYR A 161 -15.87 2.68 11.54
CA TYR A 161 -14.97 3.78 11.17
C TYR A 161 -14.82 3.94 9.66
N GLY A 162 -15.52 3.15 8.87
CA GLY A 162 -15.41 3.18 7.42
C GLY A 162 -14.27 2.34 6.87
N ILE A 163 -14.17 2.30 5.54
CA ILE A 163 -13.16 1.53 4.83
C ILE A 163 -11.75 2.12 5.03
N SER A 164 -10.72 1.39 4.59
CA SER A 164 -9.31 1.79 4.73
C SER A 164 -9.04 3.24 4.29
N ALA A 165 -9.59 3.66 3.17
CA ALA A 165 -9.40 5.01 2.62
C ALA A 165 -9.92 6.14 3.52
N GLN A 166 -10.94 5.88 4.34
CA GLN A 166 -11.51 6.87 5.27
C GLN A 166 -10.60 7.11 6.49
N SER A 167 -9.70 6.17 6.76
CA SER A 167 -8.69 6.32 7.82
C SER A 167 -7.44 7.10 7.40
N VAL A 168 -7.30 7.48 6.13
CA VAL A 168 -6.11 8.23 5.67
C VAL A 168 -6.21 9.69 6.08
N LEU A 169 -5.16 10.21 6.71
CA LEU A 169 -4.99 11.65 7.03
C LEU A 169 -4.16 12.35 5.95
N SER A 170 -3.04 11.75 5.57
CA SER A 170 -2.19 12.24 4.49
C SER A 170 -1.38 11.10 3.89
N MET A 171 -0.78 11.34 2.74
CA MET A 171 0.18 10.43 2.12
C MET A 171 1.19 11.17 1.26
N ASP A 172 2.36 10.55 1.10
CA ASP A 172 3.34 10.89 0.08
C ASP A 172 3.20 9.87 -1.05
N VAL A 173 3.11 10.37 -2.27
CA VAL A 173 2.89 9.57 -3.48
C VAL A 173 3.97 9.90 -4.50
N VAL A 174 4.61 8.89 -5.05
CA VAL A 174 5.54 9.03 -6.17
C VAL A 174 4.75 9.02 -7.47
N LEU A 175 4.84 10.10 -8.24
CA LEU A 175 4.18 10.27 -9.52
C LEU A 175 5.03 9.67 -10.67
N ALA A 176 4.44 9.62 -11.86
CA ALA A 176 5.07 8.98 -13.03
C ALA A 176 6.40 9.62 -13.47
N ASP A 177 6.63 10.89 -13.19
CA ASP A 177 7.87 11.61 -13.46
C ASP A 177 8.94 11.45 -12.35
N GLY A 178 8.64 10.66 -11.31
CA GLY A 178 9.47 10.50 -10.12
C GLY A 178 9.34 11.63 -9.10
N SER A 179 8.50 12.63 -9.34
CA SER A 179 8.23 13.65 -8.31
C SER A 179 7.44 13.06 -7.14
N ILE A 180 7.62 13.64 -5.95
CA ILE A 180 6.94 13.22 -4.73
C ILE A 180 5.87 14.26 -4.40
N LEU A 181 4.62 13.84 -4.39
CA LEU A 181 3.47 14.65 -4.02
C LEU A 181 3.07 14.32 -2.58
N SER A 182 3.12 15.29 -1.68
CA SER A 182 2.51 15.20 -0.35
C SER A 182 1.08 15.73 -0.40
N THR A 183 0.16 15.07 0.33
CA THR A 183 -1.26 15.45 0.40
C THR A 183 -1.62 16.08 1.74
N GLY A 184 -2.77 16.75 1.80
CA GLY A 184 -3.27 17.35 3.03
C GLY A 184 -2.37 18.45 3.59
N SER A 185 -2.35 18.61 4.91
CA SER A 185 -1.53 19.60 5.61
C SER A 185 -0.03 19.37 5.45
N ALA A 186 0.41 18.14 5.26
CA ALA A 186 1.80 17.78 5.01
C ALA A 186 2.38 18.43 3.74
N ALA A 187 1.54 18.71 2.72
CA ALA A 187 1.94 19.40 1.51
C ALA A 187 2.48 20.82 1.74
N ARG A 188 2.22 21.38 2.92
CA ARG A 188 2.69 22.73 3.34
C ARG A 188 3.70 22.68 4.46
N GLY A 189 4.29 21.49 4.72
CA GLY A 189 5.27 21.30 5.80
C GLY A 189 4.68 21.35 7.20
N ALA A 190 3.35 21.27 7.33
CA ALA A 190 2.68 21.15 8.62
C ALA A 190 2.59 19.68 9.07
N GLN A 191 2.14 19.45 10.31
CA GLN A 191 1.88 18.10 10.82
C GLN A 191 0.89 17.34 9.92
N PRO A 192 1.08 16.04 9.66
CA PRO A 192 0.41 15.31 8.61
C PRO A 192 -1.01 14.81 8.97
N PHE A 193 -1.72 15.45 9.88
CA PHE A 193 -3.04 15.01 10.34
C PHE A 193 -4.24 15.74 9.69
N GLY A 194 -4.00 16.74 8.87
CA GLY A 194 -5.07 17.51 8.21
C GLY A 194 -5.33 17.05 6.79
N ARG A 195 -6.28 16.12 6.59
CA ARG A 195 -6.59 15.57 5.26
C ARG A 195 -7.16 16.61 4.29
N TYR A 196 -8.11 17.41 4.76
CA TYR A 196 -8.91 18.33 3.92
C TYR A 196 -8.30 19.73 3.89
N TYR A 197 -7.01 19.82 3.70
CA TYR A 197 -6.30 21.08 3.52
C TYR A 197 -6.29 21.45 2.02
N GLY A 198 -7.40 21.97 1.53
CA GLY A 198 -7.70 22.13 0.12
C GLY A 198 -8.48 20.94 -0.46
N PRO A 199 -8.39 20.65 -1.77
CA PRO A 199 -9.00 19.48 -2.37
C PRO A 199 -8.49 18.19 -1.75
N ASP A 200 -9.34 17.17 -1.66
CA ASP A 200 -8.97 15.85 -1.12
C ASP A 200 -8.09 15.06 -2.09
N LEU A 201 -6.82 15.42 -2.16
CA LEU A 201 -5.84 14.70 -2.97
C LEU A 201 -5.54 13.30 -2.41
N ALA A 202 -5.64 13.10 -1.09
CA ALA A 202 -5.48 11.77 -0.50
C ALA A 202 -6.53 10.80 -1.03
N GLY A 203 -7.78 11.27 -1.17
CA GLY A 203 -8.87 10.48 -1.75
C GLY A 203 -8.65 10.10 -3.21
N LEU A 204 -7.97 10.94 -3.99
CA LEU A 204 -7.64 10.66 -5.39
C LEU A 204 -6.76 9.40 -5.54
N PHE A 205 -5.82 9.20 -4.62
CA PHE A 205 -4.89 8.08 -4.65
C PHE A 205 -5.38 6.85 -3.85
N CYS A 206 -6.59 6.89 -3.31
CA CYS A 206 -7.20 5.71 -2.69
C CYS A 206 -8.05 4.95 -3.72
N GLY A 207 -7.98 3.62 -3.71
CA GLY A 207 -8.74 2.76 -4.63
C GLY A 207 -8.30 2.83 -6.09
N ASP A 208 -7.14 3.37 -6.36
CA ASP A 208 -6.56 3.56 -7.69
C ASP A 208 -5.75 2.34 -8.19
N ALA A 209 -5.64 1.29 -7.38
CA ALA A 209 -4.74 0.14 -7.59
C ALA A 209 -3.26 0.57 -7.85
N GLY A 210 -2.89 1.79 -7.49
CA GLY A 210 -1.58 2.37 -7.77
C GLY A 210 -1.41 2.96 -9.17
N ALA A 211 -2.49 3.07 -9.95
CA ALA A 211 -2.43 3.55 -11.33
C ALA A 211 -2.10 5.05 -11.44
N LEU A 212 -2.50 5.86 -10.45
CA LEU A 212 -2.27 7.31 -10.44
C LEU A 212 -0.94 7.69 -9.78
N GLY A 213 -0.35 6.78 -8.99
CA GLY A 213 0.93 6.98 -8.34
C GLY A 213 1.19 5.92 -7.27
N ILE A 214 2.47 5.76 -6.91
CA ILE A 214 2.88 4.77 -5.91
C ILE A 214 2.92 5.44 -4.54
N LYS A 215 2.10 4.97 -3.62
CA LYS A 215 2.12 5.43 -2.23
C LYS A 215 3.45 5.06 -1.58
N ALA A 216 4.12 6.04 -1.01
CA ALA A 216 5.41 5.89 -0.34
C ALA A 216 5.26 5.93 1.18
N ARG A 217 4.50 6.91 1.71
CA ARG A 217 4.14 7.05 3.12
C ARG A 217 2.64 7.26 3.28
N ILE A 218 2.12 6.84 4.43
CA ILE A 218 0.70 7.01 4.78
C ILE A 218 0.62 7.36 6.25
N THR A 219 -0.17 8.39 6.57
CA THR A 219 -0.47 8.79 7.93
C THR A 219 -1.91 8.40 8.26
N LEU A 220 -2.08 7.72 9.39
CA LEU A 220 -3.35 7.21 9.89
C LEU A 220 -3.62 7.77 11.29
N PRO A 221 -4.88 8.03 11.66
CA PRO A 221 -5.23 8.41 13.01
C PRO A 221 -5.08 7.22 13.99
N LEU A 222 -4.90 7.54 15.26
CA LEU A 222 -4.80 6.57 16.33
C LEU A 222 -6.00 6.67 17.27
N LEU A 223 -6.39 5.54 17.81
CA LEU A 223 -7.37 5.39 18.87
C LEU A 223 -6.73 4.63 20.04
N LYS A 224 -7.18 4.91 21.25
CA LYS A 224 -6.83 4.09 22.40
C LYS A 224 -7.56 2.74 22.33
N ILE A 225 -6.87 1.66 22.67
CA ILE A 225 -7.48 0.35 22.84
C ILE A 225 -8.44 0.42 24.04
N LYS A 226 -9.66 -0.09 23.86
CA LYS A 226 -10.62 -0.16 24.96
C LYS A 226 -10.14 -1.17 26.01
N PRO A 227 -10.37 -0.92 27.32
CA PRO A 227 -9.87 -1.77 28.40
C PRO A 227 -10.51 -3.16 28.44
N ALA A 228 -11.66 -3.32 27.81
CA ALA A 228 -12.36 -4.59 27.74
C ALA A 228 -12.95 -4.83 26.35
N PHE A 229 -12.94 -6.09 25.92
CA PHE A 229 -13.52 -6.57 24.68
C PHE A 229 -14.37 -7.80 24.96
N HIS A 230 -15.59 -7.81 24.42
CA HIS A 230 -16.47 -8.96 24.44
C HIS A 230 -16.86 -9.33 23.02
N ALA A 231 -16.84 -10.62 22.72
CA ALA A 231 -17.34 -11.16 21.47
C ALA A 231 -18.48 -12.14 21.77
N ALA A 232 -19.55 -12.08 20.99
CA ALA A 232 -20.65 -13.02 21.05
C ALA A 232 -21.01 -13.48 19.64
N SER A 233 -21.40 -14.75 19.52
CA SER A 233 -21.91 -15.32 18.29
C SER A 233 -23.32 -15.79 18.51
N PHE A 234 -24.22 -15.49 17.59
CA PHE A 234 -25.62 -15.84 17.63
C PHE A 234 -25.97 -16.67 16.40
N ALA A 235 -26.78 -17.73 16.62
CA ALA A 235 -27.39 -18.50 15.55
C ALA A 235 -28.88 -18.15 15.46
N PHE A 236 -29.37 -18.06 14.24
CA PHE A 236 -30.79 -17.76 13.96
C PHE A 236 -31.37 -18.81 13.01
N GLU A 237 -32.65 -19.14 13.23
CA GLU A 237 -33.37 -20.13 12.41
C GLU A 237 -33.64 -19.64 10.97
N SER A 238 -33.58 -18.31 10.72
CA SER A 238 -33.81 -17.75 9.40
C SER A 238 -33.03 -16.43 9.20
N PHE A 239 -32.81 -16.09 7.96
CA PHE A 239 -32.24 -14.79 7.59
C PHE A 239 -33.11 -13.62 8.09
N ALA A 240 -34.42 -13.74 8.01
CA ALA A 240 -35.35 -12.72 8.49
C ALA A 240 -35.22 -12.45 9.99
N ALA A 241 -35.08 -13.51 10.81
CA ALA A 241 -34.84 -13.39 12.24
C ALA A 241 -33.49 -12.71 12.54
N MET A 242 -32.43 -13.11 11.84
CA MET A 242 -31.10 -12.47 11.93
C MET A 242 -31.16 -10.98 11.58
N HIS A 243 -31.76 -10.65 10.44
CA HIS A 243 -31.88 -9.26 9.97
C HIS A 243 -32.70 -8.40 10.94
N SER A 244 -33.79 -8.94 11.50
CA SER A 244 -34.58 -8.25 12.52
C SER A 244 -33.77 -7.94 13.77
N ALA A 245 -32.98 -8.92 14.26
CA ALA A 245 -32.13 -8.75 15.44
C ALA A 245 -30.98 -7.74 15.20
N MET A 246 -30.47 -7.64 13.98
CA MET A 246 -29.43 -6.64 13.64
C MET A 246 -29.96 -5.20 13.61
N ARG A 247 -31.27 -5.01 13.49
CA ARG A 247 -31.93 -3.69 13.43
C ARG A 247 -32.43 -3.20 14.78
N ALA A 248 -32.52 -4.07 15.77
CA ALA A 248 -32.92 -3.76 17.13
C ALA A 248 -31.80 -3.15 17.95
#